data_c785fcce1a5956f4c2aa6c392d54524e
#
_entry.id   c785fcce1a5956f4c2aa6c392d54524e
#
_cell.length_a   1.000
_cell.length_b   1.000
_cell.length_c   1.000
_cell.angle_alpha   90.00
_cell.angle_beta   90.00
_cell.angle_gamma   90.00
#
_symmetry.space_group_name_H-M   'P 1'
#
loop_
_entity.id
_entity.type
_entity.pdbx_description
1 polymer ?
#
loop_
_entity_poly.entity_id
_entity_poly.type
_entity_poly.pdbx_seq_one_letter_code
_entity_poly.pdbx_strand_id
1 'polypeptide(L)'
;MLHSSSDASPADRQRWAERRRSLETGRYRVSPDGRRGWRRKRAFDLLVNLFGKLLQPTPFHALGRRNALDLRLVELELAFPHLPAAFDGYRILHLSDTHLDHFPELASVARGLLAGVEVDMLALTGDVHGNHRAPIARSIGLLAEALDGVRVRGPRLAVLGNHDPAAMAEALEGLGFEVLLNRSLVLEHAGQRLHLTGLDDVNCFYTEAALAALAVQPDHDAFRIALVHSAEMADHADAAGCALYLCGHTHGGQICLPGGRPLVTQLTRCRLAGRGLWRWGSMTGYTSCGLGVSGPPLRFNCRGEAAVITLRRRP
;
A
#
# COMPACT_ATOMS: atom_id res chain seq x y z
N MET A 1 9.88 -14.58 -15.48
CA MET A 1 9.85 -15.56 -14.35
C MET A 1 10.18 -14.84 -13.07
N LEU A 2 9.60 -15.23 -11.93
CA LEU A 2 9.96 -14.71 -10.62
C LEU A 2 11.06 -15.60 -10.05
N HIS A 3 12.13 -15.00 -9.57
CA HIS A 3 13.15 -15.67 -8.77
C HIS A 3 13.23 -14.96 -7.43
N SER A 4 12.93 -15.68 -6.34
CA SER A 4 13.13 -15.18 -4.98
C SER A 4 14.62 -15.11 -4.71
N SER A 5 15.11 -13.95 -4.27
CA SER A 5 16.51 -13.79 -3.87
C SER A 5 16.80 -14.42 -2.51
N SER A 6 15.77 -14.76 -1.75
CA SER A 6 15.82 -15.54 -0.50
C SER A 6 14.42 -16.05 -0.19
N ASP A 7 14.17 -17.32 -0.41
CA ASP A 7 12.98 -17.96 0.16
C ASP A 7 13.09 -17.90 1.68
N ALA A 8 12.22 -17.13 2.32
CA ALA A 8 12.11 -17.15 3.78
C ALA A 8 11.80 -18.59 4.19
N SER A 9 12.66 -19.17 5.04
CA SER A 9 12.39 -20.52 5.51
C SER A 9 11.04 -20.56 6.24
N PRO A 10 10.35 -21.70 6.29
CA PRO A 10 9.12 -21.83 7.08
C PRO A 10 9.30 -21.36 8.53
N ALA A 11 10.49 -21.55 9.09
CA ALA A 11 10.83 -21.08 10.43
C ALA A 11 10.92 -19.55 10.52
N ASP A 12 11.44 -18.87 9.49
CA ASP A 12 11.47 -17.39 9.45
C ASP A 12 10.05 -16.82 9.35
N ARG A 13 9.22 -17.43 8.52
CA ARG A 13 7.80 -17.08 8.37
C ARG A 13 7.05 -17.24 9.69
N GLN A 14 7.28 -18.33 10.40
CA GLN A 14 6.66 -18.57 11.70
C GLN A 14 7.12 -17.53 12.73
N ARG A 15 8.42 -17.25 12.84
CA ARG A 15 8.96 -16.22 13.76
C ARG A 15 8.38 -14.83 13.46
N TRP A 16 8.28 -14.48 12.18
CA TRP A 16 7.63 -13.24 11.77
C TRP A 16 6.17 -13.19 12.24
N ALA A 17 5.39 -14.24 11.98
CA ALA A 17 3.97 -14.29 12.33
C ALA A 17 3.74 -14.22 13.86
N GLU A 18 4.56 -14.91 14.65
CA GLU A 18 4.52 -14.86 16.12
C GLU A 18 4.81 -13.46 16.63
N ARG A 19 5.87 -12.80 16.09
CA ARG A 19 6.22 -11.43 16.46
C ARG A 19 5.09 -10.45 16.10
N ARG A 20 4.53 -10.55 14.90
CA ARG A 20 3.43 -9.67 14.46
C ARG A 20 2.20 -9.84 15.34
N ARG A 21 1.76 -11.07 15.62
CA ARG A 21 0.65 -11.37 16.55
C ARG A 21 0.89 -10.81 17.97
N SER A 22 2.11 -10.90 18.46
CA SER A 22 2.48 -10.29 19.75
C SER A 22 2.30 -8.79 19.77
N LEU A 23 2.62 -8.09 18.66
CA LEU A 23 2.43 -6.64 18.51
C LEU A 23 0.95 -6.27 18.28
N GLU A 24 0.18 -7.09 17.58
CA GLU A 24 -1.27 -6.92 17.39
C GLU A 24 -2.03 -6.91 18.72
N THR A 25 -1.66 -7.80 19.63
CA THR A 25 -2.27 -7.91 20.96
C THR A 25 -1.60 -7.06 22.04
N GLY A 26 -0.42 -6.54 21.74
CA GLY A 26 0.42 -5.78 22.65
C GLY A 26 -0.10 -4.36 22.91
N ARG A 27 0.56 -3.68 23.89
CA ARG A 27 0.28 -2.29 24.27
C ARG A 27 1.10 -1.27 23.49
N TYR A 28 1.97 -1.73 22.61
CA TYR A 28 2.94 -0.91 21.90
C TYR A 28 2.89 -1.22 20.41
N ARG A 29 3.07 -0.18 19.60
CA ARG A 29 3.47 -0.26 18.20
C ARG A 29 4.97 -0.04 18.09
N VAL A 30 5.61 -0.59 17.08
CA VAL A 30 7.04 -0.36 16.79
C VAL A 30 7.15 0.29 15.44
N SER A 31 7.80 1.46 15.40
CA SER A 31 8.10 2.22 14.18
C SER A 31 9.61 2.48 14.11
N PRO A 32 10.17 2.99 12.99
CA PRO A 32 11.59 3.36 12.90
C PRO A 32 12.05 4.32 14.00
N ASP A 33 11.13 5.15 14.52
CA ASP A 33 11.39 6.07 15.64
C ASP A 33 11.28 5.41 17.02
N GLY A 34 11.11 4.10 17.09
CA GLY A 34 11.04 3.31 18.31
C GLY A 34 9.62 2.95 18.77
N ARG A 35 9.50 2.47 20.03
CA ARG A 35 8.25 1.97 20.61
C ARG A 35 7.34 3.11 21.06
N ARG A 36 6.09 3.09 20.63
CA ARG A 36 5.08 4.08 21.03
C ARG A 36 3.84 3.38 21.60
N GLY A 37 3.32 3.89 22.73
CA GLY A 37 2.11 3.37 23.34
C GLY A 37 0.86 3.65 22.49
N TRP A 38 -0.10 2.74 22.48
CA TRP A 38 -1.38 2.86 21.76
C TRP A 38 -2.31 3.98 22.24
N ARG A 39 -2.02 4.64 23.37
CA ARG A 39 -2.91 5.68 23.96
C ARG A 39 -3.23 6.82 23.01
N ARG A 40 -2.23 7.33 22.27
CA ARG A 40 -2.45 8.45 21.33
C ARG A 40 -3.32 8.02 20.15
N LYS A 41 -3.12 6.80 19.64
CA LYS A 41 -3.96 6.26 18.57
C LYS A 41 -5.40 6.13 19.04
N ARG A 42 -5.65 5.56 20.22
CA ARG A 42 -7.00 5.41 20.79
C ARG A 42 -7.74 6.74 20.97
N ALA A 43 -7.04 7.78 21.42
CA ALA A 43 -7.62 9.11 21.56
C ALA A 43 -8.00 9.69 20.18
N PHE A 44 -7.14 9.54 19.19
CA PHE A 44 -7.40 9.96 17.82
C PHE A 44 -8.59 9.18 17.23
N ASP A 45 -8.60 7.86 17.35
CA ASP A 45 -9.70 7.01 16.86
C ASP A 45 -11.04 7.38 17.54
N LEU A 46 -11.03 7.70 18.84
CA LEU A 46 -12.21 8.17 19.55
C LEU A 46 -12.73 9.50 18.99
N LEU A 47 -11.84 10.46 18.74
CA LEU A 47 -12.19 11.75 18.15
C LEU A 47 -12.77 11.59 16.72
N VAL A 48 -12.15 10.75 15.91
CA VAL A 48 -12.59 10.46 14.54
C VAL A 48 -13.97 9.79 14.56
N ASN A 49 -14.18 8.83 15.47
CA ASN A 49 -15.47 8.16 15.64
C ASN A 49 -16.58 9.12 16.13
N LEU A 50 -16.25 9.99 17.09
CA LEU A 50 -17.17 11.02 17.57
C LEU A 50 -17.54 11.99 16.44
N PHE A 51 -16.56 12.44 15.67
CA PHE A 51 -16.77 13.30 14.50
C PHE A 51 -17.70 12.62 13.49
N GLY A 52 -17.45 11.34 13.18
CA GLY A 52 -18.30 10.56 12.28
C GLY A 52 -19.75 10.47 12.78
N LYS A 53 -19.95 10.23 14.09
CA LYS A 53 -21.30 10.19 14.70
C LYS A 53 -22.02 11.55 14.65
N LEU A 54 -21.28 12.64 14.90
CA LEU A 54 -21.84 13.99 14.83
C LEU A 54 -22.26 14.39 13.40
N LEU A 55 -21.59 13.86 12.40
CA LEU A 55 -21.95 14.10 11.00
C LEU A 55 -23.17 13.28 10.53
N GLN A 56 -23.45 12.12 11.14
CA GLN A 56 -24.52 11.21 10.70
C GLN A 56 -25.88 11.88 10.44
N PRO A 57 -26.41 12.77 11.31
CA PRO A 57 -27.69 13.43 11.10
C PRO A 57 -27.62 14.61 10.12
N THR A 58 -26.48 14.87 9.49
CA THR A 58 -26.29 16.03 8.61
C THR A 58 -26.25 15.64 7.13
N PRO A 59 -26.58 16.57 6.21
CA PRO A 59 -26.42 16.35 4.77
C PRO A 59 -24.97 16.05 4.36
N PHE A 60 -24.00 16.49 5.16
CA PHE A 60 -22.59 16.23 4.91
C PHE A 60 -22.22 14.75 4.99
N HIS A 61 -22.91 13.96 5.82
CA HIS A 61 -22.69 12.52 5.87
C HIS A 61 -23.06 11.85 4.53
N ALA A 62 -24.23 12.13 3.98
CA ALA A 62 -24.63 11.59 2.68
C ALA A 62 -23.68 12.05 1.56
N LEU A 63 -23.29 13.34 1.57
CA LEU A 63 -22.31 13.89 0.62
C LEU A 63 -20.96 13.18 0.75
N GLY A 64 -20.43 13.03 1.96
CA GLY A 64 -19.13 12.38 2.20
C GLY A 64 -19.13 10.90 1.79
N ARG A 65 -20.23 10.16 2.03
CA ARG A 65 -20.39 8.79 1.54
C ARG A 65 -20.43 8.71 0.01
N ARG A 66 -21.20 9.59 -0.64
CA ARG A 66 -21.22 9.67 -2.10
C ARG A 66 -19.83 9.96 -2.67
N ASN A 67 -19.09 10.88 -2.07
CA ASN A 67 -17.73 11.20 -2.47
C ASN A 67 -16.76 10.01 -2.25
N ALA A 68 -17.00 9.19 -1.23
CA ALA A 68 -16.20 7.98 -0.99
C ALA A 68 -16.41 6.92 -2.08
N LEU A 69 -17.61 6.84 -2.66
CA LEU A 69 -17.93 5.97 -3.80
C LEU A 69 -17.44 6.53 -5.15
N ASP A 70 -17.08 7.81 -5.20
CA ASP A 70 -16.56 8.45 -6.41
C ASP A 70 -15.06 8.12 -6.61
N LEU A 71 -14.78 6.87 -7.01
CA LEU A 71 -13.44 6.40 -7.30
C LEU A 71 -12.92 6.93 -8.64
N ARG A 72 -11.60 6.97 -8.78
CA ARG A 72 -10.95 7.29 -10.06
C ARG A 72 -9.85 6.30 -10.40
N LEU A 73 -9.64 6.05 -11.68
CA LEU A 73 -8.45 5.43 -12.21
C LEU A 73 -7.45 6.53 -12.57
N VAL A 74 -6.27 6.50 -11.95
CA VAL A 74 -5.18 7.44 -12.22
C VAL A 74 -4.21 6.74 -13.16
N GLU A 75 -3.92 7.35 -14.30
CA GLU A 75 -2.91 6.84 -15.22
C GLU A 75 -1.68 7.74 -15.18
N LEU A 76 -0.51 7.15 -14.95
CA LEU A 76 0.76 7.84 -14.80
C LEU A 76 1.80 7.21 -15.72
N GLU A 77 2.57 8.04 -16.40
CA GLU A 77 3.80 7.61 -17.07
C GLU A 77 5.00 8.14 -16.29
N LEU A 78 5.87 7.24 -15.84
CA LEU A 78 7.07 7.58 -15.07
C LEU A 78 8.31 7.18 -15.85
N ALA A 79 9.14 8.17 -16.21
CA ALA A 79 10.32 7.96 -17.03
C ALA A 79 11.60 7.92 -16.18
N PHE A 80 12.40 6.87 -16.40
CA PHE A 80 13.63 6.61 -15.66
C PHE A 80 14.81 6.37 -16.61
N PRO A 81 15.98 7.00 -16.37
CA PRO A 81 17.15 6.85 -17.25
C PRO A 81 17.74 5.44 -17.23
N HIS A 82 17.65 4.74 -16.07
CA HIS A 82 18.25 3.41 -15.88
C HIS A 82 17.23 2.26 -15.96
N LEU A 83 16.02 2.53 -16.45
CA LEU A 83 15.04 1.46 -16.66
C LEU A 83 15.55 0.50 -17.75
N PRO A 84 15.59 -0.82 -17.47
CA PRO A 84 15.96 -1.78 -18.50
C PRO A 84 14.98 -1.73 -19.68
N ALA A 85 15.48 -1.82 -20.90
CA ALA A 85 14.70 -1.60 -22.12
C ALA A 85 13.49 -2.54 -22.25
N ALA A 86 13.60 -3.77 -21.74
CA ALA A 86 12.50 -4.72 -21.72
C ALA A 86 11.28 -4.27 -20.88
N PHE A 87 11.49 -3.32 -19.97
CA PHE A 87 10.43 -2.78 -19.11
C PHE A 87 9.90 -1.42 -19.60
N ASP A 88 10.32 -0.95 -20.77
CA ASP A 88 9.68 0.23 -21.37
C ASP A 88 8.24 -0.11 -21.76
N GLY A 89 7.28 0.64 -21.25
CA GLY A 89 5.86 0.37 -21.40
C GLY A 89 5.28 -0.61 -20.37
N TYR A 90 6.07 -1.12 -19.42
CA TYR A 90 5.60 -2.04 -18.38
C TYR A 90 4.57 -1.37 -17.46
N ARG A 91 3.40 -1.98 -17.34
CA ARG A 91 2.24 -1.41 -16.63
C ARG A 91 2.05 -2.07 -15.28
N ILE A 92 1.96 -1.25 -14.24
CA ILE A 92 1.75 -1.67 -12.84
C ILE A 92 0.39 -1.13 -12.38
N LEU A 93 -0.55 -2.02 -12.01
CA LEU A 93 -1.73 -1.61 -11.25
C LEU A 93 -1.33 -1.51 -9.78
N HIS A 94 -1.36 -0.29 -9.23
CA HIS A 94 -1.09 -0.04 -7.83
C HIS A 94 -2.40 0.19 -7.07
N LEU A 95 -2.65 -0.65 -6.09
CA LEU A 95 -3.75 -0.54 -5.14
C LEU A 95 -3.20 -0.43 -3.72
N SER A 96 -3.87 0.31 -2.86
CA SER A 96 -3.56 0.45 -1.44
C SER A 96 -4.80 0.74 -0.64
N ASP A 97 -4.75 0.48 0.67
CA ASP A 97 -5.78 0.89 1.62
C ASP A 97 -7.20 0.56 1.13
N THR A 98 -7.40 -0.70 0.77
CA THR A 98 -8.67 -1.09 0.15
C THR A 98 -9.82 -1.10 1.15
N HIS A 99 -9.60 -1.51 2.42
CA HIS A 99 -10.58 -1.46 3.52
C HIS A 99 -12.03 -1.74 3.11
N LEU A 100 -12.24 -2.64 2.14
CA LEU A 100 -13.57 -2.89 1.54
C LEU A 100 -14.56 -3.44 2.55
N ASP A 101 -14.09 -4.13 3.59
CA ASP A 101 -14.92 -4.61 4.69
C ASP A 101 -15.51 -3.48 5.55
N HIS A 102 -14.91 -2.29 5.52
CA HIS A 102 -15.41 -1.07 6.16
C HIS A 102 -16.53 -0.41 5.38
N PHE A 103 -16.47 -0.46 4.04
CA PHE A 103 -17.46 0.10 3.13
C PHE A 103 -17.66 -0.82 1.92
N PRO A 104 -18.42 -1.94 2.10
CA PRO A 104 -18.50 -3.02 1.11
C PRO A 104 -19.00 -2.62 -0.27
N GLU A 105 -19.83 -1.58 -0.36
CA GLU A 105 -20.33 -1.05 -1.63
C GLU A 105 -19.20 -0.62 -2.58
N LEU A 106 -18.04 -0.29 -2.04
CA LEU A 106 -16.86 0.05 -2.83
C LEU A 106 -16.34 -1.11 -3.68
N ALA A 107 -16.59 -2.37 -3.30
CA ALA A 107 -16.11 -3.52 -4.06
C ALA A 107 -16.72 -3.55 -5.47
N SER A 108 -18.04 -3.38 -5.58
CA SER A 108 -18.72 -3.34 -6.88
C SER A 108 -18.37 -2.09 -7.70
N VAL A 109 -18.16 -0.94 -7.05
CA VAL A 109 -17.70 0.28 -7.72
C VAL A 109 -16.29 0.11 -8.25
N ALA A 110 -15.39 -0.48 -7.45
CA ALA A 110 -14.02 -0.77 -7.86
C ALA A 110 -13.98 -1.78 -9.01
N ARG A 111 -14.81 -2.84 -8.97
CA ARG A 111 -14.96 -3.79 -10.07
C ARG A 111 -15.34 -3.08 -11.37
N GLY A 112 -16.34 -2.18 -11.31
CA GLY A 112 -16.75 -1.40 -12.47
C GLY A 112 -15.64 -0.49 -13.01
N LEU A 113 -14.89 0.16 -12.12
CA LEU A 113 -13.77 1.04 -12.46
C LEU A 113 -12.60 0.27 -13.10
N LEU A 114 -12.32 -0.94 -12.61
CA LEU A 114 -11.17 -1.75 -13.01
C LEU A 114 -11.51 -2.74 -14.14
N ALA A 115 -12.77 -2.81 -14.58
CA ALA A 115 -13.20 -3.72 -15.63
C ALA A 115 -12.39 -3.50 -16.92
N GLY A 116 -11.75 -4.58 -17.41
CA GLY A 116 -10.95 -4.54 -18.63
C GLY A 116 -9.57 -3.90 -18.48
N VAL A 117 -9.15 -3.51 -17.26
CA VAL A 117 -7.78 -3.06 -17.02
C VAL A 117 -6.82 -4.23 -17.25
N GLU A 118 -5.84 -4.03 -18.14
CA GLU A 118 -4.78 -4.99 -18.44
C GLU A 118 -3.43 -4.42 -18.01
N VAL A 119 -2.70 -5.17 -17.21
CA VAL A 119 -1.39 -4.76 -16.65
C VAL A 119 -0.42 -5.93 -16.60
N ASP A 120 0.85 -5.61 -16.47
CA ASP A 120 1.91 -6.61 -16.39
C ASP A 120 2.16 -7.04 -14.95
N MET A 121 1.86 -6.18 -13.96
CA MET A 121 1.99 -6.48 -12.54
C MET A 121 0.87 -5.81 -11.73
N LEU A 122 0.42 -6.48 -10.67
CA LEU A 122 -0.42 -5.89 -9.64
C LEU A 122 0.40 -5.72 -8.36
N ALA A 123 0.46 -4.50 -7.83
CA ALA A 123 1.10 -4.15 -6.57
C ALA A 123 0.04 -3.69 -5.55
N LEU A 124 -0.10 -4.42 -4.45
CA LEU A 124 -1.00 -4.11 -3.33
C LEU A 124 -0.18 -3.69 -2.13
N THR A 125 -0.27 -2.41 -1.73
CA THR A 125 0.59 -1.85 -0.68
C THR A 125 -0.10 -1.76 0.68
N GLY A 126 -0.85 -2.82 1.04
CA GLY A 126 -1.36 -3.04 2.40
C GLY A 126 -2.68 -2.37 2.73
N ASP A 127 -3.08 -2.57 3.97
CA ASP A 127 -4.36 -2.15 4.55
C ASP A 127 -5.56 -2.66 3.74
N VAL A 128 -5.56 -3.99 3.55
CA VAL A 128 -6.68 -4.73 2.94
C VAL A 128 -7.83 -4.84 3.91
N HIS A 129 -7.51 -5.04 5.19
CA HIS A 129 -8.46 -5.18 6.29
C HIS A 129 -8.69 -3.84 6.99
N GLY A 130 -9.93 -3.49 7.26
CA GLY A 130 -10.29 -2.24 7.94
C GLY A 130 -10.93 -2.46 9.30
N ASN A 131 -11.83 -3.41 9.39
CA ASN A 131 -12.61 -3.66 10.58
C ASN A 131 -12.06 -4.87 11.36
N HIS A 132 -11.24 -4.65 12.36
CA HIS A 132 -10.64 -5.70 13.21
C HIS A 132 -11.65 -6.69 13.84
N ARG A 133 -12.95 -6.39 13.79
CA ARG A 133 -14.01 -7.29 14.27
C ARG A 133 -14.61 -8.14 13.13
N ALA A 134 -14.36 -7.78 11.89
CA ALA A 134 -14.83 -8.56 10.74
C ALA A 134 -13.89 -9.76 10.48
N PRO A 135 -14.41 -10.88 9.98
CA PRO A 135 -13.56 -11.97 9.52
C PRO A 135 -12.70 -11.55 8.33
N ILE A 136 -11.44 -11.96 8.29
CA ILE A 136 -10.52 -11.72 7.17
C ILE A 136 -11.11 -12.19 5.84
N ALA A 137 -11.81 -13.33 5.85
CA ALA A 137 -12.47 -13.87 4.67
C ALA A 137 -13.40 -12.87 3.97
N ARG A 138 -14.00 -11.93 4.73
CA ARG A 138 -14.85 -10.87 4.14
C ARG A 138 -14.01 -9.89 3.33
N SER A 139 -12.88 -9.42 3.87
CA SER A 139 -11.97 -8.49 3.15
C SER A 139 -11.44 -9.15 1.89
N ILE A 140 -11.06 -10.43 1.98
CA ILE A 140 -10.55 -11.21 0.85
C ILE A 140 -11.62 -11.41 -0.22
N GLY A 141 -12.85 -11.77 0.15
CA GLY A 141 -13.96 -11.93 -0.80
C GLY A 141 -14.30 -10.62 -1.54
N LEU A 142 -14.31 -9.49 -0.82
CA LEU A 142 -14.56 -8.18 -1.41
C LEU A 142 -13.38 -7.71 -2.30
N LEU A 143 -12.13 -8.04 -1.93
CA LEU A 143 -10.98 -7.78 -2.78
C LEU A 143 -11.03 -8.60 -4.06
N ALA A 144 -11.40 -9.89 -3.96
CA ALA A 144 -11.59 -10.74 -5.13
C ALA A 144 -12.69 -10.19 -6.06
N GLU A 145 -13.81 -9.72 -5.50
CA GLU A 145 -14.87 -9.03 -6.26
C GLU A 145 -14.36 -7.77 -6.96
N ALA A 146 -13.62 -6.93 -6.27
CA ALA A 146 -13.07 -5.69 -6.83
C ALA A 146 -12.08 -5.93 -7.97
N LEU A 147 -11.36 -7.04 -7.92
CA LEU A 147 -10.38 -7.44 -8.95
C LEU A 147 -10.98 -8.28 -10.07
N ASP A 148 -12.27 -8.59 -10.01
CA ASP A 148 -12.94 -9.35 -11.06
C ASP A 148 -12.95 -8.56 -12.38
N GLY A 149 -12.39 -9.16 -13.43
CA GLY A 149 -12.19 -8.51 -14.74
C GLY A 149 -10.87 -7.78 -14.93
N VAL A 150 -10.00 -7.72 -13.92
CA VAL A 150 -8.62 -7.24 -14.07
C VAL A 150 -7.74 -8.34 -14.66
N ARG A 151 -7.05 -8.04 -15.75
CA ARG A 151 -6.09 -8.97 -16.38
C ARG A 151 -4.67 -8.63 -15.97
N VAL A 152 -4.06 -9.49 -15.17
CA VAL A 152 -2.65 -9.37 -14.76
C VAL A 152 -1.85 -10.43 -15.50
N ARG A 153 -0.92 -10.01 -16.37
CA ARG A 153 -0.08 -10.92 -17.19
C ARG A 153 1.06 -11.57 -16.40
N GLY A 154 1.50 -10.91 -15.34
CA GLY A 154 2.63 -11.32 -14.52
C GLY A 154 2.27 -11.43 -13.04
N PRO A 155 3.17 -11.03 -12.14
CA PRO A 155 2.98 -11.27 -10.72
C PRO A 155 1.92 -10.35 -10.09
N ARG A 156 1.30 -10.89 -9.04
CA ARG A 156 0.52 -10.12 -8.06
C ARG A 156 1.34 -10.07 -6.78
N LEU A 157 1.81 -8.89 -6.40
CA LEU A 157 2.65 -8.67 -5.25
C LEU A 157 1.89 -7.92 -4.17
N ALA A 158 2.10 -8.27 -2.92
CA ALA A 158 1.49 -7.57 -1.81
C ALA A 158 2.50 -7.33 -0.67
N VAL A 159 2.33 -6.23 0.04
CA VAL A 159 2.88 -6.02 1.37
C VAL A 159 1.72 -5.79 2.33
N LEU A 160 1.96 -5.93 3.63
CA LEU A 160 0.93 -5.71 4.64
C LEU A 160 0.96 -4.28 5.18
N GLY A 161 -0.21 -3.78 5.55
CA GLY A 161 -0.38 -2.51 6.23
C GLY A 161 -0.58 -2.65 7.75
N ASN A 162 -0.80 -1.54 8.41
CA ASN A 162 -0.92 -1.51 9.88
C ASN A 162 -2.28 -2.00 10.39
N HIS A 163 -3.26 -2.17 9.53
CA HIS A 163 -4.56 -2.79 9.86
C HIS A 163 -4.60 -4.28 9.53
N ASP A 164 -3.66 -4.81 8.75
CA ASP A 164 -3.65 -6.19 8.33
C ASP A 164 -3.10 -7.10 9.45
N PRO A 165 -3.83 -8.11 9.92
CA PRO A 165 -3.28 -9.09 10.84
C PRO A 165 -2.32 -10.05 10.14
N ALA A 166 -1.49 -10.78 10.92
CA ALA A 166 -0.53 -11.75 10.40
C ALA A 166 -1.16 -12.79 9.44
N ALA A 167 -2.39 -13.20 9.75
CA ALA A 167 -3.14 -14.17 8.93
C ALA A 167 -3.56 -13.62 7.55
N MET A 168 -3.51 -12.29 7.35
CA MET A 168 -3.79 -11.68 6.04
C MET A 168 -2.80 -12.12 4.98
N ALA A 169 -1.55 -12.41 5.36
CA ALA A 169 -0.54 -12.86 4.42
C ALA A 169 -0.93 -14.17 3.74
N GLU A 170 -1.32 -15.19 4.50
CA GLU A 170 -1.78 -16.48 3.99
C GLU A 170 -3.07 -16.32 3.15
N ALA A 171 -3.97 -15.46 3.60
CA ALA A 171 -5.22 -15.19 2.91
C ALA A 171 -4.99 -14.53 1.53
N LEU A 172 -4.04 -13.62 1.40
CA LEU A 172 -3.63 -13.00 0.13
C LEU A 172 -2.90 -14.00 -0.78
N GLU A 173 -2.07 -14.86 -0.21
CA GLU A 173 -1.42 -15.95 -0.94
C GLU A 173 -2.46 -16.90 -1.55
N GLY A 174 -3.56 -17.17 -0.82
CA GLY A 174 -4.71 -17.90 -1.32
C GLY A 174 -5.42 -17.25 -2.52
N LEU A 175 -5.28 -15.93 -2.71
CA LEU A 175 -5.74 -15.19 -3.89
C LEU A 175 -4.68 -15.09 -5.00
N GLY A 176 -3.55 -15.77 -4.86
CA GLY A 176 -2.46 -15.77 -5.83
C GLY A 176 -1.54 -14.56 -5.76
N PHE A 177 -1.50 -13.85 -4.62
CA PHE A 177 -0.47 -12.85 -4.36
C PHE A 177 0.79 -13.49 -3.80
N GLU A 178 1.94 -12.96 -4.18
CA GLU A 178 3.18 -13.18 -3.46
C GLU A 178 3.35 -12.06 -2.44
N VAL A 179 3.32 -12.41 -1.13
CA VAL A 179 3.39 -11.45 -0.04
C VAL A 179 4.83 -11.23 0.36
N LEU A 180 5.31 -10.00 0.23
CA LEU A 180 6.69 -9.61 0.53
C LEU A 180 6.77 -9.07 1.97
N LEU A 181 7.47 -9.79 2.83
CA LEU A 181 7.61 -9.49 4.26
C LEU A 181 9.08 -9.27 4.57
N ASN A 182 9.56 -8.05 4.38
CA ASN A 182 10.96 -7.66 4.52
C ASN A 182 11.89 -8.54 3.66
N ARG A 183 11.54 -8.68 2.39
CA ARG A 183 12.34 -9.46 1.43
C ARG A 183 12.30 -8.86 0.03
N SER A 184 13.28 -9.25 -0.77
CA SER A 184 13.39 -8.84 -2.16
C SER A 184 13.13 -10.02 -3.09
N LEU A 185 12.67 -9.71 -4.29
CA LEU A 185 12.59 -10.63 -5.42
C LEU A 185 13.12 -9.99 -6.69
N VAL A 186 13.48 -10.82 -7.63
CA VAL A 186 13.88 -10.42 -8.98
C VAL A 186 12.76 -10.77 -9.95
N LEU A 187 12.26 -9.77 -10.64
CA LEU A 187 11.34 -9.93 -11.75
C LEU A 187 12.14 -9.95 -13.05
N GLU A 188 12.09 -11.06 -13.76
CA GLU A 188 12.73 -11.22 -15.06
C GLU A 188 11.71 -11.08 -16.19
N HIS A 189 12.01 -10.21 -17.14
CA HIS A 189 11.20 -9.98 -18.34
C HIS A 189 12.13 -9.80 -19.55
N ALA A 190 11.91 -10.61 -20.60
CA ALA A 190 12.72 -10.61 -21.81
C ALA A 190 14.25 -10.58 -21.57
N GLY A 191 14.72 -11.37 -20.59
CA GLY A 191 16.14 -11.49 -20.24
C GLY A 191 16.72 -10.32 -19.45
N GLN A 192 15.90 -9.33 -19.07
CA GLN A 192 16.30 -8.21 -18.21
C GLN A 192 15.59 -8.25 -16.87
N ARG A 193 16.13 -7.55 -15.86
CA ARG A 193 15.73 -7.72 -14.47
C ARG A 193 15.32 -6.42 -13.81
N LEU A 194 14.25 -6.48 -13.01
CA LEU A 194 13.88 -5.50 -11.99
C LEU A 194 14.05 -6.13 -10.61
N HIS A 195 14.48 -5.34 -9.64
CA HIS A 195 14.53 -5.75 -8.24
C HIS A 195 13.39 -5.10 -7.46
N LEU A 196 12.57 -5.91 -6.83
CA LEU A 196 11.46 -5.45 -6.00
C LEU A 196 11.75 -5.82 -4.55
N THR A 197 11.68 -4.83 -3.67
CA THR A 197 11.82 -5.03 -2.23
C THR A 197 10.48 -4.67 -1.56
N GLY A 198 9.86 -5.63 -0.90
CA GLY A 198 8.65 -5.40 -0.11
C GLY A 198 8.95 -5.42 1.39
N LEU A 199 8.44 -4.42 2.10
CA LEU A 199 8.59 -4.30 3.55
C LEU A 199 7.27 -4.63 4.25
N ASP A 200 7.36 -5.28 5.40
CA ASP A 200 6.24 -5.36 6.35
C ASP A 200 5.92 -3.95 6.88
N ASP A 201 4.75 -3.76 7.46
CA ASP A 201 4.35 -2.42 7.93
C ASP A 201 5.36 -1.83 8.90
N VAL A 202 5.77 -0.61 8.59
CA VAL A 202 6.80 0.12 9.34
C VAL A 202 6.22 1.09 10.38
N ASN A 203 4.90 1.23 10.45
CA ASN A 203 4.25 2.12 11.43
C ASN A 203 3.97 1.45 12.77
N CYS A 204 3.62 0.15 12.73
CA CYS A 204 3.19 -0.61 13.89
C CYS A 204 4.04 -1.85 14.14
N PHE A 205 4.64 -2.42 13.08
CA PHE A 205 5.30 -3.73 13.07
C PHE A 205 6.76 -3.67 12.62
N TYR A 206 7.39 -2.49 12.67
CA TYR A 206 8.76 -2.31 12.23
C TYR A 206 9.73 -3.28 12.92
N THR A 207 10.66 -3.79 12.13
CA THR A 207 11.82 -4.56 12.58
C THR A 207 13.05 -4.16 11.76
N GLU A 208 14.26 -4.41 12.30
CA GLU A 208 15.52 -4.20 11.57
C GLU A 208 15.61 -5.01 10.26
N ALA A 209 14.79 -6.06 10.12
CA ALA A 209 14.68 -6.81 8.88
C ALA A 209 14.23 -5.93 7.69
N ALA A 210 13.49 -4.85 7.95
CA ALA A 210 13.10 -3.89 6.90
C ALA A 210 14.33 -3.16 6.32
N LEU A 211 15.25 -2.71 7.18
CA LEU A 211 16.52 -2.12 6.75
C LEU A 211 17.42 -3.14 6.07
N ALA A 212 17.50 -4.35 6.62
CA ALA A 212 18.29 -5.43 6.03
C ALA A 212 17.78 -5.77 4.61
N ALA A 213 16.46 -5.81 4.39
CA ALA A 213 15.88 -6.06 3.07
C ALA A 213 16.22 -4.95 2.06
N LEU A 214 16.20 -3.68 2.47
CA LEU A 214 16.62 -2.56 1.63
C LEU A 214 18.12 -2.58 1.35
N ALA A 215 18.94 -3.03 2.31
CA ALA A 215 20.39 -3.08 2.19
C ALA A 215 20.90 -4.19 1.25
N VAL A 216 20.06 -5.16 0.89
CA VAL A 216 20.43 -6.18 -0.12
C VAL A 216 20.75 -5.45 -1.42
N GLN A 217 22.05 -5.48 -1.79
CA GLN A 217 22.50 -4.88 -3.05
C GLN A 217 22.38 -5.93 -4.16
N PRO A 218 21.54 -5.69 -5.17
CA PRO A 218 21.61 -6.44 -6.41
C PRO A 218 22.88 -6.06 -7.18
N ASP A 219 23.13 -6.74 -8.30
CA ASP A 219 24.20 -6.37 -9.23
C ASP A 219 24.17 -4.86 -9.55
N HIS A 220 25.34 -4.28 -9.80
CA HIS A 220 25.47 -2.86 -10.14
C HIS A 220 24.49 -2.48 -11.27
N ASP A 221 23.86 -1.31 -11.14
CA ASP A 221 22.88 -0.72 -12.08
C ASP A 221 21.49 -1.36 -12.13
N ALA A 222 21.12 -2.18 -11.15
CA ALA A 222 19.79 -2.74 -11.09
C ALA A 222 18.69 -1.68 -10.83
N PHE A 223 17.64 -1.65 -11.66
CA PHE A 223 16.47 -0.84 -11.37
C PHE A 223 15.69 -1.42 -10.19
N ARG A 224 15.52 -0.62 -9.14
CA ARG A 224 14.92 -1.06 -7.88
C ARG A 224 13.59 -0.39 -7.60
N ILE A 225 12.60 -1.18 -7.20
CA ILE A 225 11.27 -0.72 -6.78
C ILE A 225 11.05 -1.14 -5.32
N ALA A 226 10.68 -0.18 -4.46
CA ALA A 226 10.25 -0.46 -3.10
C ALA A 226 8.71 -0.47 -3.00
N LEU A 227 8.15 -1.54 -2.44
CA LEU A 227 6.74 -1.66 -2.09
C LEU A 227 6.63 -1.58 -0.57
N VAL A 228 6.04 -0.54 -0.04
CA VAL A 228 5.93 -0.30 1.39
C VAL A 228 4.56 0.29 1.69
N HIS A 229 3.96 -0.07 2.81
CA HIS A 229 2.63 0.47 3.13
C HIS A 229 2.64 1.99 3.30
N SER A 230 3.67 2.57 3.92
CA SER A 230 3.76 4.02 4.13
C SER A 230 5.09 4.62 3.65
N ALA A 231 5.12 5.95 3.50
CA ALA A 231 6.31 6.68 3.07
C ALA A 231 7.41 6.82 4.15
N GLU A 232 7.23 6.22 5.35
CA GLU A 232 8.13 6.43 6.50
C GLU A 232 9.55 5.86 6.33
N MET A 233 9.80 5.11 5.25
CA MET A 233 11.12 4.57 4.88
C MET A 233 11.67 5.15 3.58
N ALA A 234 11.10 6.27 3.09
CA ALA A 234 11.51 6.85 1.81
C ALA A 234 12.98 7.27 1.79
N ASP A 235 13.48 7.83 2.89
CA ASP A 235 14.89 8.20 3.06
C ASP A 235 15.84 6.99 3.00
N HIS A 236 15.45 5.89 3.63
CA HIS A 236 16.23 4.66 3.60
C HIS A 236 16.19 3.98 2.22
N ALA A 237 15.04 4.02 1.54
CA ALA A 237 14.90 3.45 0.20
C ALA A 237 15.71 4.24 -0.84
N ASP A 238 15.73 5.59 -0.75
CA ASP A 238 16.59 6.42 -1.61
C ASP A 238 18.08 6.14 -1.34
N ALA A 239 18.48 6.09 -0.07
CA ALA A 239 19.85 5.73 0.29
C ALA A 239 20.26 4.32 -0.16
N ALA A 240 19.31 3.40 -0.28
CA ALA A 240 19.50 2.06 -0.83
C ALA A 240 19.49 2.02 -2.36
N GLY A 241 19.30 3.15 -3.06
CA GLY A 241 19.30 3.24 -4.52
C GLY A 241 17.99 2.79 -5.18
N CYS A 242 16.86 2.82 -4.48
CA CYS A 242 15.56 2.60 -5.12
C CYS A 242 15.25 3.73 -6.11
N ALA A 243 14.77 3.38 -7.31
CA ALA A 243 14.34 4.34 -8.31
C ALA A 243 12.87 4.72 -8.17
N LEU A 244 12.04 3.77 -7.73
CA LEU A 244 10.61 3.94 -7.54
C LEU A 244 10.18 3.42 -6.15
N TYR A 245 9.29 4.17 -5.49
CA TYR A 245 8.69 3.82 -4.20
C TYR A 245 7.16 3.90 -4.31
N LEU A 246 6.45 2.81 -4.04
CA LEU A 246 4.99 2.77 -4.07
C LEU A 246 4.43 2.54 -2.68
N CYS A 247 3.51 3.40 -2.25
CA CYS A 247 2.90 3.30 -0.91
C CYS A 247 1.48 3.90 -0.85
N GLY A 248 0.86 3.78 0.33
CA GLY A 248 -0.46 4.32 0.69
C GLY A 248 -0.47 4.90 2.09
N HIS A 249 -1.28 4.32 3.01
CA HIS A 249 -1.41 4.61 4.43
C HIS A 249 -2.12 5.92 4.78
N THR A 250 -1.88 6.97 4.03
CA THR A 250 -2.35 8.34 4.36
C THR A 250 -3.78 8.59 3.92
N HIS A 251 -4.34 7.75 3.07
CA HIS A 251 -5.58 7.98 2.33
C HIS A 251 -5.62 9.34 1.61
N GLY A 252 -4.44 9.93 1.32
CA GLY A 252 -4.34 11.31 0.83
C GLY A 252 -4.92 12.36 1.77
N GLY A 253 -5.09 12.00 3.05
CA GLY A 253 -5.76 12.78 4.08
C GLY A 253 -7.26 12.52 4.20
N GLN A 254 -7.88 11.80 3.27
CA GLN A 254 -9.30 11.40 3.20
C GLN A 254 -10.29 12.57 3.34
N ILE A 255 -10.10 13.43 4.36
CA ILE A 255 -10.84 14.69 4.59
C ILE A 255 -9.85 15.83 4.41
N CYS A 256 -10.01 16.56 3.31
CA CYS A 256 -9.15 17.65 2.92
C CYS A 256 -9.90 18.98 2.87
N LEU A 257 -9.17 20.07 3.05
CA LEU A 257 -9.66 21.42 2.77
C LEU A 257 -9.93 21.59 1.26
N PRO A 258 -10.68 22.60 0.84
CA PRO A 258 -10.75 23.00 -0.56
C PRO A 258 -9.35 23.13 -1.18
N GLY A 259 -9.18 22.63 -2.40
CA GLY A 259 -7.87 22.51 -3.03
C GLY A 259 -7.10 21.20 -2.69
N GLY A 260 -7.70 20.31 -1.90
CA GLY A 260 -7.15 18.97 -1.64
C GLY A 260 -6.04 18.92 -0.59
N ARG A 261 -5.83 19.99 0.20
CA ARG A 261 -4.85 20.02 1.29
C ARG A 261 -5.31 19.12 2.45
N PRO A 262 -4.56 18.04 2.79
CA PRO A 262 -4.96 17.13 3.85
C PRO A 262 -4.95 17.81 5.23
N LEU A 263 -5.93 17.46 6.07
CA LEU A 263 -5.93 17.87 7.47
C LEU A 263 -4.98 17.02 8.31
N VAL A 264 -4.93 15.72 8.02
CA VAL A 264 -4.08 14.74 8.72
C VAL A 264 -3.55 13.74 7.70
N THR A 265 -2.26 13.41 7.76
CA THR A 265 -1.64 12.36 6.93
C THR A 265 -1.07 11.20 7.74
N GLN A 266 -1.04 11.32 9.07
CA GLN A 266 -0.46 10.35 10.01
C GLN A 266 1.05 10.06 9.80
N LEU A 267 1.71 10.73 8.86
CA LEU A 267 3.16 10.62 8.67
C LEU A 267 3.91 11.41 9.73
N THR A 268 4.98 10.82 10.26
CA THR A 268 5.85 11.45 11.25
C THR A 268 7.14 11.99 10.64
N ARG A 269 7.76 11.24 9.74
CA ARG A 269 9.06 11.55 9.12
C ARG A 269 8.90 12.18 7.74
N CYS A 270 8.50 11.41 6.75
CA CYS A 270 8.48 11.83 5.34
C CYS A 270 7.18 12.56 4.94
N ARG A 271 6.85 13.64 5.66
CA ARG A 271 5.54 14.34 5.54
C ARG A 271 5.22 14.89 4.16
N LEU A 272 6.23 15.22 3.36
CA LEU A 272 6.05 15.70 1.98
C LEU A 272 5.56 14.60 1.04
N ALA A 273 5.77 13.34 1.40
CA ALA A 273 5.35 12.17 0.66
C ALA A 273 3.90 11.71 0.98
N GLY A 274 3.05 12.61 1.45
CA GLY A 274 1.72 12.28 1.96
C GLY A 274 0.67 11.97 0.88
N ARG A 275 0.91 12.28 -0.40
CA ARG A 275 -0.09 12.09 -1.47
C ARG A 275 0.51 12.27 -2.87
N GLY A 276 0.06 11.42 -3.83
CA GLY A 276 0.39 11.55 -5.25
C GLY A 276 1.88 11.35 -5.51
N LEU A 277 2.38 11.97 -6.57
CA LEU A 277 3.79 11.93 -6.94
C LEU A 277 4.63 12.85 -6.06
N TRP A 278 5.79 12.35 -5.65
CA TRP A 278 6.79 13.10 -4.91
C TRP A 278 8.21 12.62 -5.27
N ARG A 279 9.21 13.37 -4.84
CA ARG A 279 10.61 13.00 -4.97
C ARG A 279 11.30 13.05 -3.63
N TRP A 280 12.22 12.11 -3.44
CA TRP A 280 13.13 12.07 -2.32
C TRP A 280 14.51 11.75 -2.86
N GLY A 281 15.46 12.67 -2.78
CA GLY A 281 16.74 12.53 -3.48
C GLY A 281 16.56 12.27 -4.98
N SER A 282 17.08 11.16 -5.45
CA SER A 282 16.93 10.71 -6.84
C SER A 282 15.69 9.86 -7.09
N MET A 283 15.08 9.33 -6.03
CA MET A 283 13.95 8.42 -6.08
C MET A 283 12.63 9.14 -6.39
N THR A 284 11.83 8.56 -7.28
CA THR A 284 10.44 8.94 -7.48
C THR A 284 9.55 8.10 -6.59
N GLY A 285 8.62 8.73 -5.87
CA GLY A 285 7.64 8.01 -5.07
C GLY A 285 6.22 8.35 -5.46
N TYR A 286 5.30 7.42 -5.23
CA TYR A 286 3.87 7.61 -5.38
C TYR A 286 3.13 7.10 -4.15
N THR A 287 2.40 8.01 -3.50
CA THR A 287 1.50 7.68 -2.39
C THR A 287 0.05 7.71 -2.87
N SER A 288 -0.55 6.53 -2.92
CA SER A 288 -1.97 6.38 -3.27
C SER A 288 -2.87 7.05 -2.24
N CYS A 289 -3.97 7.65 -2.71
CA CYS A 289 -5.05 8.11 -1.83
C CYS A 289 -5.90 6.94 -1.27
N GLY A 290 -5.55 5.70 -1.60
CA GLY A 290 -6.28 4.51 -1.19
C GLY A 290 -7.59 4.31 -1.96
N LEU A 291 -7.93 3.05 -2.18
CA LEU A 291 -9.19 2.67 -2.81
C LEU A 291 -10.37 2.86 -1.84
N GLY A 292 -10.19 2.42 -0.60
CA GLY A 292 -11.19 2.43 0.46
C GLY A 292 -11.16 3.66 1.35
N VAL A 293 -11.68 3.50 2.55
CA VAL A 293 -11.80 4.52 3.58
C VAL A 293 -11.42 3.96 4.95
N SER A 294 -10.78 4.76 5.78
CA SER A 294 -10.49 4.46 7.19
C SER A 294 -11.34 5.34 8.10
N GLY A 295 -11.78 4.80 9.26
CA GLY A 295 -12.68 5.52 10.17
C GLY A 295 -14.08 5.73 9.57
N PRO A 296 -14.71 6.92 9.68
CA PRO A 296 -16.01 7.13 9.08
C PRO A 296 -15.92 7.04 7.55
N PRO A 297 -16.89 6.37 6.87
CA PRO A 297 -16.81 6.11 5.43
C PRO A 297 -17.13 7.37 4.62
N LEU A 298 -16.33 8.40 4.79
CA LEU A 298 -16.54 9.73 4.23
C LEU A 298 -15.26 10.22 3.54
N ARG A 299 -15.41 10.84 2.38
CA ARG A 299 -14.33 11.56 1.71
C ARG A 299 -14.75 12.99 1.37
N PHE A 300 -13.84 13.97 1.58
CA PHE A 300 -14.05 15.36 1.18
C PHE A 300 -12.77 15.89 0.50
N ASN A 301 -12.94 16.47 -0.70
CA ASN A 301 -11.85 17.03 -1.51
C ASN A 301 -10.65 16.06 -1.74
N CYS A 302 -10.90 14.77 -1.61
CA CYS A 302 -9.93 13.70 -1.83
C CYS A 302 -10.67 12.44 -2.31
N ARG A 303 -10.60 12.13 -3.59
CA ARG A 303 -11.22 10.93 -4.17
C ARG A 303 -10.39 9.69 -3.83
N GLY A 304 -11.07 8.55 -3.68
CA GLY A 304 -10.41 7.25 -3.67
C GLY A 304 -9.87 6.91 -5.07
N GLU A 305 -8.85 6.07 -5.14
CA GLU A 305 -8.20 5.79 -6.42
C GLU A 305 -7.58 4.41 -6.51
N ALA A 306 -7.49 3.93 -7.76
CA ALA A 306 -6.55 2.95 -8.23
C ALA A 306 -5.59 3.65 -9.20
N ALA A 307 -4.32 3.23 -9.27
CA ALA A 307 -3.36 3.84 -10.19
C ALA A 307 -2.78 2.81 -11.14
N VAL A 308 -2.77 3.12 -12.45
CA VAL A 308 -1.97 2.39 -13.44
C VAL A 308 -0.72 3.22 -13.74
N ILE A 309 0.43 2.67 -13.41
CA ILE A 309 1.73 3.30 -13.57
C ILE A 309 2.45 2.61 -14.72
N THR A 310 2.70 3.36 -15.78
CA THR A 310 3.48 2.88 -16.94
C THR A 310 4.92 3.34 -16.76
N LEU A 311 5.83 2.37 -16.70
CA LEU A 311 7.27 2.66 -16.69
C LEU A 311 7.74 3.05 -18.08
N ARG A 312 8.55 4.10 -18.17
CA ARG A 312 9.16 4.54 -19.42
C ARG A 312 10.66 4.65 -19.28
N ARG A 313 11.38 4.18 -20.29
CA ARG A 313 12.81 4.42 -20.38
C ARG A 313 13.05 5.83 -20.93
N ARG A 314 13.82 6.61 -20.19
CA ARG A 314 14.28 7.90 -20.70
C ARG A 314 15.50 7.65 -21.59
N PRO A 315 15.56 8.23 -22.82
CA PRO A 315 16.74 8.15 -23.66
C PRO A 315 17.97 8.79 -23.00
#